data_126b86cec926eb54c2a110c098026100
#
_entry.id   126b86cec926eb54c2a110c098026100
#
_cell.length_a   1.000
_cell.length_b   1.000
_cell.length_c   1.000
_cell.angle_alpha   90.00
_cell.angle_beta   90.00
_cell.angle_gamma   90.00
#
_symmetry.space_group_name_H-M   'P 1'
#
loop_
_entity.id
_entity.type
_entity.pdbx_description
1 polymer ?
#
loop_
_entity_poly.entity_id
_entity_poly.type
_entity_poly.pdbx_seq_one_letter_code
_entity_poly.pdbx_strand_id
1 'polypeptide(L)'
;MSDVIESVGLVKTFGKVRALDGLDMTVRSGQVHGFLGPNGAGKSTTMRVLLGLLRADGGTVRLFGADPWDKAVELHERLAYVPGDVELWPTLTGGEAIDLLARLRGRLDVKRKEDLCQRFDLDQRKKARTYSKGNRQKVALVGALASDAELLVLDEPTAGLDPLMEAVFQDCILDAKAEGRTVLL
;
A
#
# COMPACT_ATOMS: atom_id res chain seq x y z
N MET A 1 3.87 -22.58 1.67
CA MET A 1 3.68 -21.13 1.44
C MET A 1 2.18 -20.91 1.45
N SER A 2 1.68 -20.05 2.31
CA SER A 2 0.25 -19.73 2.41
C SER A 2 -0.11 -18.61 1.43
N ASP A 3 -1.34 -18.63 0.92
CA ASP A 3 -1.86 -17.55 0.12
C ASP A 3 -2.20 -16.36 1.04
N VAL A 4 -1.67 -15.19 0.70
CA VAL A 4 -1.91 -13.94 1.44
C VAL A 4 -3.13 -13.22 0.88
N ILE A 5 -3.28 -13.24 -0.44
CA ILE A 5 -4.44 -12.71 -1.14
C ILE A 5 -5.02 -13.82 -2.02
N GLU A 6 -6.33 -14.00 -1.94
CA GLU A 6 -7.09 -14.91 -2.81
C GLU A 6 -8.40 -14.22 -3.22
N SER A 7 -8.67 -14.14 -4.51
CA SER A 7 -9.98 -13.75 -5.01
C SER A 7 -10.45 -14.73 -6.08
N VAL A 8 -11.74 -15.05 -6.05
CA VAL A 8 -12.38 -15.98 -7.02
C VAL A 8 -13.66 -15.33 -7.52
N GLY A 9 -13.72 -15.11 -8.82
CA GLY A 9 -14.89 -14.56 -9.50
C GLY A 9 -15.32 -13.19 -8.98
N LEU A 10 -14.37 -12.34 -8.53
CA LEU A 10 -14.69 -11.09 -7.84
C LEU A 10 -15.40 -10.10 -8.76
N VAL A 11 -16.56 -9.61 -8.34
CA VAL A 11 -17.40 -8.69 -9.10
C VAL A 11 -17.65 -7.41 -8.29
N LYS A 12 -17.52 -6.25 -8.97
CA LYS A 12 -17.93 -4.95 -8.45
C LYS A 12 -18.54 -4.08 -9.53
N THR A 13 -19.72 -3.53 -9.24
CA THR A 13 -20.47 -2.69 -10.16
C THR A 13 -20.77 -1.33 -9.53
N PHE A 14 -20.66 -0.24 -10.29
CA PHE A 14 -21.06 1.10 -9.92
C PHE A 14 -22.11 1.59 -10.91
N GLY A 15 -23.39 1.57 -10.53
CA GLY A 15 -24.49 1.86 -11.42
C GLY A 15 -24.50 0.90 -12.62
N LYS A 16 -24.20 1.41 -13.82
CA LYS A 16 -24.13 0.61 -15.07
C LYS A 16 -22.70 0.13 -15.39
N VAL A 17 -21.70 0.59 -14.65
CA VAL A 17 -20.29 0.27 -14.93
C VAL A 17 -19.84 -0.91 -14.08
N ARG A 18 -19.44 -2.00 -14.74
CA ARG A 18 -18.85 -3.17 -14.08
C ARG A 18 -17.34 -2.95 -13.97
N ALA A 19 -16.90 -2.53 -12.79
CA ALA A 19 -15.50 -2.21 -12.51
C ALA A 19 -14.63 -3.45 -12.29
N LEU A 20 -15.21 -4.52 -11.73
CA LEU A 20 -14.61 -5.86 -11.64
C LEU A 20 -15.59 -6.86 -12.22
N ASP A 21 -15.10 -7.72 -13.11
CA ASP A 21 -15.91 -8.68 -13.86
C ASP A 21 -15.30 -10.09 -13.77
N GLY A 22 -15.46 -10.71 -12.61
CA GLY A 22 -14.99 -12.07 -12.38
C GLY A 22 -13.47 -12.16 -12.18
N LEU A 23 -12.86 -11.24 -11.39
CA LEU A 23 -11.43 -11.23 -11.15
C LEU A 23 -11.01 -12.40 -10.26
N ASP A 24 -10.12 -13.25 -10.80
CA ASP A 24 -9.37 -14.26 -10.07
C ASP A 24 -7.94 -13.79 -9.84
N MET A 25 -7.47 -13.87 -8.60
CA MET A 25 -6.10 -13.48 -8.24
C MET A 25 -5.63 -14.27 -7.02
N THR A 26 -4.38 -14.73 -7.06
CA THR A 26 -3.71 -15.38 -5.92
C THR A 26 -2.34 -14.76 -5.74
N VAL A 27 -2.03 -14.30 -4.51
CA VAL A 27 -0.70 -13.79 -4.14
C VAL A 27 -0.20 -14.59 -2.95
N ARG A 28 0.96 -15.24 -3.12
CA ARG A 28 1.59 -16.04 -2.06
C ARG A 28 2.47 -15.20 -1.16
N SER A 29 2.65 -15.66 0.06
CA SER A 29 3.56 -15.05 1.03
C SER A 29 4.97 -14.89 0.46
N GLY A 30 5.57 -13.71 0.68
CA GLY A 30 6.92 -13.35 0.22
C GLY A 30 7.03 -13.03 -1.28
N GLN A 31 5.92 -12.92 -2.01
CA GLN A 31 5.93 -12.53 -3.42
C GLN A 31 5.82 -11.02 -3.60
N VAL A 32 6.48 -10.52 -4.65
CA VAL A 32 6.17 -9.23 -5.25
C VAL A 32 5.26 -9.49 -6.45
N HIS A 33 4.03 -9.04 -6.36
CA HIS A 33 3.00 -9.23 -7.40
C HIS A 33 2.65 -7.90 -8.05
N GLY A 34 2.97 -7.76 -9.34
CA GLY A 34 2.60 -6.60 -10.16
C GLY A 34 1.14 -6.72 -10.62
N PHE A 35 0.30 -5.79 -10.23
CA PHE A 35 -1.09 -5.71 -10.67
C PHE A 35 -1.21 -4.67 -11.79
N LEU A 36 -0.88 -5.10 -13.00
CA LEU A 36 -0.77 -4.23 -14.17
C LEU A 36 -2.08 -4.15 -14.94
N GLY A 37 -2.34 -3.00 -15.53
CA GLY A 37 -3.51 -2.76 -16.38
C GLY A 37 -3.68 -1.29 -16.72
N PRO A 38 -4.46 -0.95 -17.76
CA PRO A 38 -4.74 0.43 -18.12
C PRO A 38 -5.53 1.16 -17.03
N ASN A 39 -5.60 2.49 -17.14
CA ASN A 39 -6.47 3.27 -16.26
C ASN A 39 -7.92 2.83 -16.45
N GLY A 40 -8.64 2.66 -15.34
CA GLY A 40 -10.00 2.12 -15.36
C GLY A 40 -10.11 0.58 -15.37
N ALA A 41 -9.00 -0.16 -15.38
CA ALA A 41 -9.01 -1.64 -15.33
C ALA A 41 -9.43 -2.24 -13.98
N GLY A 42 -9.88 -1.42 -13.02
CA GLY A 42 -10.33 -1.90 -11.71
C GLY A 42 -9.24 -2.05 -10.66
N LYS A 43 -7.98 -1.65 -10.92
CA LYS A 43 -6.86 -1.79 -9.97
C LYS A 43 -7.17 -1.20 -8.59
N SER A 44 -7.44 0.10 -8.52
CA SER A 44 -7.78 0.77 -7.25
C SER A 44 -9.08 0.25 -6.63
N THR A 45 -10.04 -0.21 -7.46
CA THR A 45 -11.26 -0.88 -6.97
C THR A 45 -10.92 -2.19 -6.27
N THR A 46 -10.08 -3.02 -6.87
CA THR A 46 -9.59 -4.27 -6.27
C THR A 46 -8.88 -3.99 -4.94
N MET A 47 -7.94 -3.02 -4.92
CA MET A 47 -7.23 -2.65 -3.69
C MET A 47 -8.20 -2.18 -2.59
N ARG A 48 -9.22 -1.38 -2.93
CA ARG A 48 -10.24 -0.96 -1.95
C ARG A 48 -11.07 -2.12 -1.43
N VAL A 49 -11.35 -3.13 -2.24
CA VAL A 49 -12.03 -4.36 -1.79
C VAL A 49 -11.12 -5.15 -0.85
N LEU A 50 -9.83 -5.33 -1.20
CA LEU A 50 -8.84 -5.98 -0.34
C LEU A 50 -8.64 -5.27 0.99
N LEU A 51 -8.78 -3.94 1.02
CA LEU A 51 -8.69 -3.14 2.24
C LEU A 51 -9.99 -3.15 3.07
N GLY A 52 -11.05 -3.83 2.63
CA GLY A 52 -12.34 -3.77 3.30
C GLY A 52 -13.00 -2.39 3.27
N LEU A 53 -12.57 -1.50 2.38
CA LEU A 53 -13.15 -0.17 2.18
C LEU A 53 -14.33 -0.18 1.20
N LEU A 54 -14.46 -1.27 0.46
CA LEU A 54 -15.49 -1.47 -0.54
C LEU A 54 -15.95 -2.92 -0.52
N ARG A 55 -17.26 -3.14 -0.38
CA ARG A 55 -17.84 -4.47 -0.44
C ARG A 55 -17.98 -4.93 -1.88
N ALA A 56 -17.56 -6.16 -2.17
CA ALA A 56 -17.81 -6.82 -3.45
C ALA A 56 -19.30 -7.12 -3.64
N ASP A 57 -19.75 -7.14 -4.90
CA ASP A 57 -21.13 -7.48 -5.25
C ASP A 57 -21.28 -8.98 -5.57
N GLY A 58 -20.17 -9.67 -5.84
CA GLY A 58 -20.15 -11.12 -6.10
C GLY A 58 -18.73 -11.67 -6.05
N GLY A 59 -18.65 -13.00 -6.07
CA GLY A 59 -17.40 -13.72 -5.87
C GLY A 59 -16.95 -13.75 -4.41
N THR A 60 -15.72 -14.18 -4.18
CA THR A 60 -15.12 -14.25 -2.84
C THR A 60 -13.76 -13.56 -2.84
N VAL A 61 -13.39 -12.99 -1.70
CA VAL A 61 -12.07 -12.41 -1.46
C VAL A 61 -11.60 -12.79 -0.07
N ARG A 62 -10.34 -13.18 0.05
CA ARG A 62 -9.70 -13.48 1.32
C ARG A 62 -8.35 -12.78 1.39
N LEU A 63 -8.06 -12.25 2.57
CA LEU A 63 -6.79 -11.65 2.93
C LEU A 63 -6.29 -12.36 4.18
N PHE A 64 -5.12 -13.01 4.09
CA PHE A 64 -4.62 -13.89 5.15
C PHE A 64 -5.65 -14.95 5.61
N GLY A 65 -6.48 -15.44 4.67
CA GLY A 65 -7.53 -16.43 4.93
C GLY A 65 -8.84 -15.88 5.49
N ALA A 66 -8.94 -14.58 5.80
CA ALA A 66 -10.14 -13.93 6.34
C ALA A 66 -10.82 -13.01 5.30
N ASP A 67 -12.12 -12.75 5.49
CA ASP A 67 -12.87 -11.79 4.68
C ASP A 67 -12.47 -10.37 5.08
N PRO A 68 -11.95 -9.54 4.16
CA PRO A 68 -11.48 -8.18 4.49
C PRO A 68 -12.62 -7.22 4.86
N TRP A 69 -13.85 -7.48 4.44
CA TRP A 69 -14.99 -6.66 4.85
C TRP A 69 -15.36 -6.91 6.32
N ASP A 70 -15.37 -8.16 6.75
CA ASP A 70 -15.80 -8.54 8.11
C ASP A 70 -14.66 -8.35 9.13
N LYS A 71 -13.40 -8.49 8.71
CA LYS A 71 -12.20 -8.50 9.56
C LYS A 71 -11.23 -7.35 9.28
N ALA A 72 -11.71 -6.24 8.72
CA ALA A 72 -10.87 -5.11 8.30
C ALA A 72 -9.89 -4.64 9.39
N VAL A 73 -10.33 -4.48 10.64
CA VAL A 73 -9.50 -3.98 11.74
C VAL A 73 -8.31 -4.90 12.01
N GLU A 74 -8.57 -6.21 12.17
CA GLU A 74 -7.53 -7.22 12.42
C GLU A 74 -6.52 -7.30 11.25
N LEU A 75 -7.03 -7.22 10.02
CA LEU A 75 -6.22 -7.31 8.81
C LEU A 75 -5.36 -6.07 8.59
N HIS A 76 -5.85 -4.88 8.97
CA HIS A 76 -5.10 -3.64 8.84
C HIS A 76 -3.88 -3.56 9.78
N GLU A 77 -3.84 -4.35 10.85
CA GLU A 77 -2.64 -4.48 11.70
C GLU A 77 -1.49 -5.18 10.97
N ARG A 78 -1.80 -6.02 9.96
CA ARG A 78 -0.85 -6.84 9.21
C ARG A 78 -0.46 -6.27 7.85
N LEU A 79 -1.10 -5.19 7.40
CA LEU A 79 -0.84 -4.59 6.10
C LEU A 79 -0.51 -3.10 6.19
N ALA A 80 0.22 -2.61 5.19
CA ALA A 80 0.41 -1.19 4.97
C ALA A 80 -0.07 -0.83 3.56
N TYR A 81 -0.86 0.25 3.47
CA TYR A 81 -1.39 0.75 2.20
C TYR A 81 -0.81 2.12 1.86
N VAL A 82 -0.36 2.27 0.61
CA VAL A 82 0.06 3.54 0.02
C VAL A 82 -0.88 3.85 -1.13
N PRO A 83 -1.72 4.90 -1.03
CA PRO A 83 -2.61 5.31 -2.11
C PRO A 83 -1.84 6.02 -3.23
N GLY A 84 -2.38 6.00 -4.45
CA GLY A 84 -1.81 6.70 -5.61
C GLY A 84 -1.87 8.21 -5.51
N ASP A 85 -2.78 8.76 -4.70
CA ASP A 85 -2.84 10.18 -4.34
C ASP A 85 -2.77 10.32 -2.82
N VAL A 86 -1.60 10.74 -2.35
CA VAL A 86 -1.29 10.84 -0.93
C VAL A 86 -1.70 12.22 -0.40
N GLU A 87 -2.65 12.22 0.52
CA GLU A 87 -3.00 13.39 1.31
C GLU A 87 -2.44 13.26 2.74
N LEU A 88 -1.78 14.30 3.21
CA LEU A 88 -1.20 14.38 4.55
C LEU A 88 -1.86 15.52 5.32
N TRP A 89 -1.85 15.41 6.65
CA TRP A 89 -2.29 16.52 7.51
C TRP A 89 -1.39 17.74 7.32
N PRO A 90 -1.92 18.89 6.83
CA PRO A 90 -1.09 20.02 6.40
C PRO A 90 -0.20 20.63 7.50
N THR A 91 -0.62 20.47 8.76
CA THR A 91 0.04 21.03 9.93
C THR A 91 1.13 20.14 10.51
N LEU A 92 1.14 18.85 10.17
CA LEU A 92 2.19 17.92 10.60
C LEU A 92 3.44 18.07 9.74
N THR A 93 4.60 17.77 10.32
CA THR A 93 5.82 17.51 9.56
C THR A 93 5.77 16.14 8.91
N GLY A 94 6.64 15.89 7.93
CA GLY A 94 6.76 14.55 7.33
C GLY A 94 7.08 13.49 8.37
N GLY A 95 7.99 13.77 9.29
CA GLY A 95 8.33 12.88 10.39
C GLY A 95 7.15 12.60 11.33
N GLU A 96 6.41 13.63 11.73
CA GLU A 96 5.19 13.48 12.55
C GLU A 96 4.11 12.67 11.82
N ALA A 97 3.95 12.86 10.50
CA ALA A 97 2.99 12.10 9.70
C ALA A 97 3.39 10.60 9.62
N ILE A 98 4.69 10.29 9.41
CA ILE A 98 5.20 8.92 9.44
C ILE A 98 4.95 8.27 10.81
N ASP A 99 5.27 8.98 11.90
CA ASP A 99 5.08 8.47 13.26
C ASP A 99 3.61 8.21 13.57
N LEU A 100 2.71 9.10 13.12
CA LEU A 100 1.27 8.92 13.28
C LEU A 100 0.76 7.69 12.54
N LEU A 101 1.13 7.55 11.26
CA LEU A 101 0.75 6.40 10.44
C LEU A 101 1.25 5.07 11.03
N ALA A 102 2.47 5.06 11.56
CA ALA A 102 3.03 3.89 12.20
C ALA A 102 2.31 3.52 13.51
N ARG A 103 1.97 4.51 14.35
CA ARG A 103 1.22 4.28 15.59
C ARG A 103 -0.18 3.70 15.34
N LEU A 104 -0.81 4.07 14.24
CA LEU A 104 -2.12 3.53 13.84
C LEU A 104 -2.03 2.05 13.41
N ARG A 105 -0.83 1.56 13.04
CA ARG A 105 -0.57 0.20 12.54
C ARG A 105 0.16 -0.71 13.52
N GLY A 106 0.66 -0.19 14.64
CA GLY A 106 1.38 -0.97 15.66
C GLY A 106 2.79 -0.46 15.92
N ARG A 107 3.82 -0.98 15.24
CA ARG A 107 5.22 -0.64 15.52
C ARG A 107 5.90 0.06 14.37
N LEU A 108 6.74 1.05 14.70
CA LEU A 108 7.65 1.73 13.80
C LEU A 108 9.08 1.33 14.15
N ASP A 109 9.81 0.84 13.17
CA ASP A 109 11.26 0.75 13.27
C ASP A 109 11.89 2.13 13.02
N VAL A 110 12.30 2.79 14.08
CA VAL A 110 12.87 4.15 14.03
C VAL A 110 14.16 4.18 13.20
N LYS A 111 15.01 3.16 13.33
CA LYS A 111 16.27 3.09 12.59
C LYS A 111 16.00 2.92 11.09
N ARG A 112 15.06 2.05 10.74
CA ARG A 112 14.62 1.86 9.36
C ARG A 112 13.97 3.13 8.79
N LYS A 113 13.15 3.84 9.58
CA LYS A 113 12.60 5.15 9.19
C LYS A 113 13.69 6.14 8.81
N GLU A 114 14.72 6.27 9.66
CA GLU A 114 15.83 7.19 9.43
C GLU A 114 16.61 6.84 8.16
N ASP A 115 16.95 5.56 7.97
CA ASP A 115 17.60 5.06 6.75
C ASP A 115 16.78 5.36 5.50
N LEU A 116 15.48 5.03 5.51
CA LEU A 116 14.58 5.29 4.39
C LEU A 116 14.43 6.80 4.11
N CYS A 117 14.36 7.66 5.14
CA CYS A 117 14.36 9.11 4.94
C CYS A 117 15.61 9.59 4.21
N GLN A 118 16.79 9.01 4.51
CA GLN A 118 18.03 9.32 3.82
C GLN A 118 18.02 8.80 2.38
N ARG A 119 17.63 7.55 2.16
CA ARG A 119 17.56 6.93 0.82
C ARG A 119 16.64 7.70 -0.12
N PHE A 120 15.46 8.12 0.37
CA PHE A 120 14.49 8.91 -0.40
C PHE A 120 14.77 10.40 -0.46
N ASP A 121 15.88 10.88 0.12
CA ASP A 121 16.19 12.31 0.23
C ASP A 121 14.98 13.12 0.75
N LEU A 122 14.40 12.65 1.86
CA LEU A 122 13.21 13.23 2.47
C LEU A 122 13.58 14.08 3.70
N ASP A 123 13.43 15.41 3.59
CA ASP A 123 13.53 16.29 4.75
C ASP A 123 12.27 16.19 5.63
N GLN A 124 12.29 15.26 6.57
CA GLN A 124 11.16 14.97 7.45
C GLN A 124 10.76 16.11 8.41
N ARG A 125 11.52 17.24 8.45
CA ARG A 125 11.23 18.39 9.32
C ARG A 125 10.25 19.38 8.70
N LYS A 126 10.11 19.36 7.37
CA LYS A 126 9.20 20.24 6.63
C LYS A 126 7.73 19.90 6.92
N LYS A 127 6.89 20.93 6.95
CA LYS A 127 5.43 20.76 7.07
C LYS A 127 4.84 20.16 5.79
N ALA A 128 3.88 19.27 5.94
CA ALA A 128 3.24 18.54 4.83
C ALA A 128 2.64 19.47 3.77
N ARG A 129 2.12 20.63 4.16
CA ARG A 129 1.61 21.65 3.23
C ARG A 129 2.64 22.21 2.25
N THR A 130 3.95 22.06 2.55
CA THR A 130 5.03 22.55 1.69
C THR A 130 5.60 21.48 0.77
N TYR A 131 5.13 20.24 0.89
CA TYR A 131 5.62 19.16 0.08
C TYR A 131 5.00 19.16 -1.32
N SER A 132 5.82 18.88 -2.33
CA SER A 132 5.36 18.46 -3.65
C SER A 132 4.59 17.15 -3.59
N LYS A 133 3.88 16.79 -4.66
CA LYS A 133 3.23 15.47 -4.78
C LYS A 133 4.23 14.34 -4.52
N GLY A 134 5.41 14.37 -5.14
CA GLY A 134 6.46 13.37 -4.94
C GLY A 134 6.94 13.27 -3.50
N ASN A 135 7.11 14.40 -2.79
CA ASN A 135 7.50 14.35 -1.37
C ASN A 135 6.40 13.80 -0.47
N ARG A 136 5.12 14.07 -0.75
CA ARG A 136 4.03 13.40 -0.03
C ARG A 136 4.03 11.89 -0.27
N GLN A 137 4.30 11.47 -1.51
CA GLN A 137 4.45 10.05 -1.87
C GLN A 137 5.59 9.41 -1.08
N LYS A 138 6.77 10.06 -1.01
CA LYS A 138 7.91 9.58 -0.21
C LYS A 138 7.54 9.40 1.27
N VAL A 139 6.80 10.32 1.87
CA VAL A 139 6.32 10.19 3.27
C VAL A 139 5.49 8.93 3.45
N ALA A 140 4.53 8.66 2.55
CA ALA A 140 3.69 7.48 2.63
C ALA A 140 4.48 6.17 2.43
N LEU A 141 5.43 6.17 1.48
CA LEU A 141 6.32 5.04 1.22
C LEU A 141 7.22 4.74 2.43
N VAL A 142 7.86 5.78 3.02
CA VAL A 142 8.68 5.62 4.23
C VAL A 142 7.82 5.05 5.37
N GLY A 143 6.62 5.58 5.59
CA GLY A 143 5.71 5.09 6.63
C GLY A 143 5.29 3.63 6.44
N ALA A 144 5.08 3.19 5.20
CA ALA A 144 4.73 1.80 4.88
C ALA A 144 5.94 0.85 5.00
N LEU A 145 7.10 1.26 4.46
CA LEU A 145 8.31 0.44 4.44
C LEU A 145 8.95 0.32 5.82
N ALA A 146 8.87 1.36 6.66
CA ALA A 146 9.39 1.37 8.02
C ALA A 146 8.51 0.61 9.03
N SER A 147 7.29 0.21 8.64
CA SER A 147 6.41 -0.62 9.46
C SER A 147 6.81 -2.09 9.40
N ASP A 148 6.30 -2.88 10.34
CA ASP A 148 6.44 -4.35 10.39
C ASP A 148 5.33 -5.10 9.63
N ALA A 149 4.59 -4.40 8.74
CA ALA A 149 3.51 -4.99 7.95
C ALA A 149 4.01 -6.17 7.09
N GLU A 150 3.27 -7.28 7.13
CA GLU A 150 3.54 -8.48 6.35
C GLU A 150 3.18 -8.30 4.86
N LEU A 151 2.20 -7.44 4.58
CA LEU A 151 1.72 -7.11 3.23
C LEU A 151 1.81 -5.61 2.97
N LEU A 152 2.46 -5.25 1.87
CA LEU A 152 2.44 -3.90 1.31
C LEU A 152 1.48 -3.87 0.12
N VAL A 153 0.45 -3.03 0.20
CA VAL A 153 -0.46 -2.73 -0.91
C VAL A 153 -0.14 -1.33 -1.41
N LEU A 154 0.34 -1.22 -2.63
CA LEU A 154 0.88 0.03 -3.18
C LEU A 154 0.14 0.39 -4.47
N ASP A 155 -0.67 1.44 -4.43
CA ASP A 155 -1.41 1.94 -5.61
C ASP A 155 -0.59 3.04 -6.29
N GLU A 156 -0.09 2.78 -7.49
CA GLU A 156 0.76 3.70 -8.26
C GLU A 156 1.92 4.33 -7.45
N PRO A 157 2.74 3.51 -6.77
CA PRO A 157 3.68 3.98 -5.73
C PRO A 157 4.76 4.93 -6.22
N THR A 158 5.05 4.95 -7.53
CA THR A 158 6.07 5.83 -8.13
C THR A 158 5.50 7.13 -8.70
N ALA A 159 4.18 7.35 -8.58
CA ALA A 159 3.54 8.55 -9.13
C ALA A 159 4.15 9.84 -8.54
N GLY A 160 4.78 10.63 -9.41
CA GLY A 160 5.43 11.91 -9.03
C GLY A 160 6.82 11.78 -8.43
N LEU A 161 7.42 10.59 -8.43
CA LEU A 161 8.83 10.39 -8.17
C LEU A 161 9.65 10.70 -9.43
N ASP A 162 10.87 11.18 -9.23
CA ASP A 162 11.85 11.26 -10.31
C ASP A 162 12.52 9.90 -10.55
N PRO A 163 13.23 9.69 -11.69
CA PRO A 163 13.82 8.39 -12.04
C PRO A 163 14.82 7.86 -11.00
N LEU A 164 15.54 8.74 -10.28
CA LEU A 164 16.46 8.32 -9.24
C LEU A 164 15.68 7.74 -8.04
N MET A 165 14.60 8.39 -7.65
CA MET A 165 13.75 7.94 -6.55
C MET A 165 12.94 6.69 -6.90
N GLU A 166 12.60 6.50 -8.17
CA GLU A 166 12.03 5.23 -8.65
C GLU A 166 13.00 4.06 -8.48
N ALA A 167 14.29 4.28 -8.79
CA ALA A 167 15.33 3.24 -8.57
C ALA A 167 15.47 2.93 -7.07
N VAL A 168 15.51 3.95 -6.21
CA VAL A 168 15.52 3.77 -4.74
C VAL A 168 14.31 2.98 -4.26
N PHE A 169 13.12 3.28 -4.80
CA PHE A 169 11.91 2.53 -4.50
C PHE A 169 12.03 1.06 -4.89
N GLN A 170 12.54 0.75 -6.08
CA GLN A 170 12.75 -0.64 -6.54
C GLN A 170 13.69 -1.41 -5.60
N ASP A 171 14.80 -0.80 -5.17
CA ASP A 171 15.71 -1.41 -4.21
C ASP A 171 15.01 -1.68 -2.87
N CYS A 172 14.19 -0.73 -2.38
CA CYS A 172 13.41 -0.93 -1.15
C CYS A 172 12.39 -2.08 -1.27
N ILE A 173 11.80 -2.30 -2.45
CA ILE A 173 10.90 -3.43 -2.69
C ILE A 173 11.65 -4.76 -2.70
N LEU A 174 12.87 -4.79 -3.26
CA LEU A 174 13.72 -5.97 -3.21
C LEU A 174 14.16 -6.31 -1.79
N ASP A 175 14.50 -5.30 -0.98
CA ASP A 175 14.81 -5.46 0.44
C ASP A 175 13.60 -6.06 1.20
N ALA A 176 12.41 -5.49 1.00
CA ALA A 176 11.18 -5.98 1.63
C ALA A 176 10.87 -7.45 1.24
N LYS A 177 11.09 -7.81 -0.03
CA LYS A 177 10.98 -9.19 -0.51
C LYS A 177 12.00 -10.11 0.16
N ALA A 178 13.26 -9.67 0.30
CA ALA A 178 14.32 -10.45 0.95
C ALA A 178 14.02 -10.71 2.42
N GLU A 179 13.27 -9.81 3.08
CA GLU A 179 12.75 -9.95 4.44
C GLU A 179 11.52 -10.86 4.54
N GLY A 180 11.04 -11.41 3.42
CA GLY A 180 9.87 -12.27 3.36
C GLY A 180 8.52 -11.53 3.33
N ARG A 181 8.52 -10.22 3.16
CA ARG A 181 7.28 -9.41 3.04
C ARG A 181 6.63 -9.65 1.68
N THR A 182 5.31 -9.59 1.66
CA THR A 182 4.52 -9.68 0.43
C THR A 182 4.22 -8.27 -0.09
N VAL A 183 4.30 -8.08 -1.40
CA VAL A 183 4.03 -6.78 -2.02
C VAL A 183 3.05 -6.95 -3.17
N LEU A 184 1.98 -6.17 -3.17
CA LEU A 184 1.05 -5.96 -4.28
C LEU A 184 1.22 -4.52 -4.79
N LEU A 185 1.54 -4.33 -6.09
CA LEU A 185 1.77 -3.00 -6.67
C LEU A 185 1.27 -2.90 -8.12
#